data_b82f98583eabc6864037a8ec2c75d0d7
#
_entry.id   b82f98583eabc6864037a8ec2c75d0d7
#
_cell.length_a   1.000
_cell.length_b   1.000
_cell.length_c   1.000
_cell.angle_alpha   90.00
_cell.angle_beta   90.00
_cell.angle_gamma   90.00
#
_symmetry.space_group_name_H-M   'P 1'
#
loop_
_entity.id
_entity.type
_entity.pdbx_description
1 polymer ?
#
loop_
_entity_poly.entity_id
_entity_poly.type
_entity_poly.pdbx_seq_one_letter_code
_entity_poly.pdbx_strand_id
1 'polypeptide(L)'
;SYSVGDRCIVLLTSGNLSTSQFVYKTIKEDLDSQNPITSLNTCKNFDEIASYIGMLSWQKSNTDGVTVNTDLGSNFIVGGQIKGQATEMMMIYPVGNYIRISEIKPFLQLGETKYGKPILDRLIRQELSLGDAARCALVSFDSTMKSDLTVGPPIDLVIYKADSFEISQEDQLQFKTPFFADLSKKWSDGLLNLFGTLPKFDWEELD
;
A
#
# COMPACT_ATOMS: atom_id res chain seq x y z
N SER A 1 9.68 -6.36 2.77
CA SER A 1 8.99 -7.66 2.88
C SER A 1 9.72 -8.57 3.85
N TYR A 2 8.99 -9.49 4.47
CA TYR A 2 9.49 -10.52 5.38
C TYR A 2 8.86 -11.85 5.00
N SER A 3 9.67 -12.83 4.63
CA SER A 3 9.21 -14.14 4.22
C SER A 3 10.11 -15.19 4.87
N VAL A 4 9.57 -15.96 5.82
CA VAL A 4 10.29 -17.04 6.51
C VAL A 4 9.35 -18.18 6.84
N GLY A 5 9.66 -19.35 6.33
CA GLY A 5 9.02 -20.61 6.71
C GLY A 5 7.52 -20.65 6.41
N ASP A 6 6.72 -20.34 7.41
CA ASP A 6 5.26 -20.46 7.38
C ASP A 6 4.52 -19.14 7.13
N ARG A 7 5.23 -18.04 6.82
CA ARG A 7 4.62 -16.72 6.66
C ARG A 7 5.32 -15.83 5.66
N CYS A 8 4.54 -14.99 5.00
CA CYS A 8 5.01 -13.90 4.18
C CYS A 8 4.27 -12.63 4.60
N ILE A 9 4.99 -11.56 4.95
CA ILE A 9 4.44 -10.32 5.46
C ILE A 9 5.08 -9.15 4.71
N VAL A 10 4.27 -8.26 4.17
CA VAL A 10 4.68 -7.01 3.53
C VAL A 10 4.17 -5.86 4.38
N LEU A 11 5.03 -4.89 4.65
CA LEU A 11 4.70 -3.67 5.40
C LEU A 11 4.98 -2.46 4.53
N LEU A 12 3.99 -1.59 4.38
CA LEU A 12 4.07 -0.28 3.74
C LEU A 12 3.82 0.79 4.80
N THR A 13 4.38 1.98 4.62
CA THR A 13 4.22 3.09 5.57
C THR A 13 4.11 4.43 4.86
N SER A 14 3.38 5.35 5.46
CA SER A 14 3.31 6.76 5.08
C SER A 14 3.11 7.62 6.33
N GLY A 15 3.67 8.83 6.31
CA GLY A 15 3.60 9.78 7.42
C GLY A 15 4.99 10.11 7.97
N ASN A 16 5.13 10.18 9.27
CA ASN A 16 6.39 10.58 9.90
C ASN A 16 7.50 9.53 9.72
N LEU A 17 8.61 9.95 9.11
CA LEU A 17 9.73 9.07 8.80
C LEU A 17 10.40 8.50 10.07
N SER A 18 10.53 9.30 11.15
CA SER A 18 11.13 8.86 12.40
C SER A 18 10.34 7.72 13.03
N THR A 19 9.01 7.83 13.04
CA THR A 19 8.13 6.77 13.54
C THR A 19 8.20 5.52 12.67
N SER A 20 8.18 5.69 11.35
CA SER A 20 8.32 4.57 10.40
C SER A 20 9.64 3.82 10.58
N GLN A 21 10.75 4.56 10.71
CA GLN A 21 12.07 3.97 10.93
C GLN A 21 12.19 3.28 12.30
N PHE A 22 11.60 3.86 13.34
CA PHE A 22 11.56 3.23 14.67
C PHE A 22 10.81 1.90 14.62
N VAL A 23 9.60 1.87 14.04
CA VAL A 23 8.81 0.63 13.91
C VAL A 23 9.59 -0.43 13.13
N TYR A 24 10.16 -0.07 11.98
CA TYR A 24 10.95 -1.00 11.18
C TYR A 24 12.18 -1.54 11.95
N LYS A 25 12.91 -0.67 12.63
CA LYS A 25 14.10 -1.05 13.42
C LYS A 25 13.72 -2.01 14.53
N THR A 26 12.68 -1.69 15.31
CA THR A 26 12.23 -2.54 16.42
C THR A 26 11.76 -3.91 15.93
N ILE A 27 10.97 -3.95 14.84
CA ILE A 27 10.56 -5.22 14.22
C ILE A 27 11.79 -6.06 13.86
N LYS A 28 12.83 -5.46 13.29
CA LYS A 28 14.05 -6.16 12.91
C LYS A 28 14.82 -6.67 14.14
N GLU A 29 14.96 -5.86 15.17
CA GLU A 29 15.61 -6.24 16.44
C GLU A 29 14.87 -7.40 17.13
N ASP A 30 13.53 -7.35 17.13
CA ASP A 30 12.71 -8.44 17.70
C ASP A 30 12.78 -9.73 16.88
N LEU A 31 12.93 -9.65 15.56
CA LEU A 31 13.15 -10.81 14.71
C LEU A 31 14.52 -11.46 14.93
N ASP A 32 15.56 -10.67 15.20
CA ASP A 32 16.92 -11.12 15.45
C ASP A 32 17.11 -11.61 16.90
N SER A 33 16.17 -11.32 17.80
CA SER A 33 16.21 -11.70 19.21
C SER A 33 15.94 -13.20 19.40
N GLN A 34 16.71 -13.84 20.30
CA GLN A 34 16.48 -15.25 20.66
C GLN A 34 15.19 -15.46 21.48
N ASN A 35 14.77 -14.47 22.26
CA ASN A 35 13.60 -14.53 23.12
C ASN A 35 12.79 -13.22 23.09
N PRO A 36 12.20 -12.86 21.94
CA PRO A 36 11.39 -11.66 21.87
C PRO A 36 10.10 -11.84 22.67
N ILE A 37 9.62 -10.77 23.32
CA ILE A 37 8.30 -10.75 23.97
C ILE A 37 7.21 -10.90 22.91
N THR A 38 7.37 -10.15 21.80
CA THR A 38 6.51 -10.22 20.62
C THR A 38 7.36 -9.96 19.38
N SER A 39 7.11 -10.68 18.32
CA SER A 39 7.73 -10.45 17.01
C SER A 39 6.79 -10.93 15.89
N LEU A 40 7.11 -10.61 14.65
CA LEU A 40 6.36 -11.16 13.52
C LEU A 40 6.38 -12.70 13.47
N ASN A 41 7.38 -13.34 14.09
CA ASN A 41 7.45 -14.80 14.19
C ASN A 41 6.56 -15.39 15.28
N THR A 42 6.32 -14.67 16.36
CA THR A 42 5.53 -15.16 17.51
C THR A 42 4.04 -14.84 17.38
N CYS A 43 3.69 -13.87 16.57
CA CYS A 43 2.28 -13.54 16.29
C CYS A 43 1.56 -14.72 15.61
N LYS A 44 0.38 -15.06 16.12
CA LYS A 44 -0.39 -16.23 15.68
C LYS A 44 -1.33 -15.92 14.51
N ASN A 45 -1.68 -14.66 14.32
CA ASN A 45 -2.60 -14.19 13.28
C ASN A 45 -2.31 -12.73 12.92
N PHE A 46 -3.00 -12.23 11.90
CA PHE A 46 -2.82 -10.84 11.44
C PHE A 46 -3.35 -9.80 12.43
N ASP A 47 -4.29 -10.11 13.30
CA ASP A 47 -4.71 -9.20 14.38
C ASP A 47 -3.59 -8.93 15.37
N GLU A 48 -2.85 -9.98 15.74
CA GLU A 48 -1.69 -9.84 16.63
C GLU A 48 -0.56 -9.05 15.94
N ILE A 49 -0.34 -9.26 14.63
CA ILE A 49 0.64 -8.50 13.84
C ILE A 49 0.24 -7.02 13.78
N ALA A 50 -1.02 -6.73 13.46
CA ALA A 50 -1.50 -5.35 13.36
C ALA A 50 -1.47 -4.64 14.73
N SER A 51 -1.85 -5.33 15.80
CA SER A 51 -1.77 -4.82 17.17
C SER A 51 -0.34 -4.54 17.61
N TYR A 52 0.60 -5.43 17.27
CA TYR A 52 2.02 -5.25 17.57
C TYR A 52 2.59 -4.02 16.84
N ILE A 53 2.37 -3.88 15.54
CA ILE A 53 2.82 -2.72 14.77
C ILE A 53 2.16 -1.43 15.28
N GLY A 54 0.85 -1.50 15.56
CA GLY A 54 0.08 -0.37 16.11
C GLY A 54 0.61 0.10 17.46
N MET A 55 0.93 -0.83 18.35
CA MET A 55 1.54 -0.53 19.65
C MET A 55 2.89 0.19 19.49
N LEU A 56 3.77 -0.31 18.62
CA LEU A 56 5.07 0.32 18.36
C LEU A 56 4.92 1.74 17.81
N SER A 57 4.01 1.93 16.84
CA SER A 57 3.71 3.24 16.26
C SER A 57 3.18 4.22 17.29
N TRP A 58 2.19 3.80 18.07
CA TRP A 58 1.61 4.59 19.15
C TRP A 58 2.65 4.97 20.22
N GLN A 59 3.45 4.00 20.66
CA GLN A 59 4.50 4.23 21.65
C GLN A 59 5.47 5.32 21.20
N LYS A 60 5.98 5.24 19.97
CA LYS A 60 6.92 6.23 19.43
C LYS A 60 6.26 7.61 19.33
N SER A 61 5.07 7.69 18.78
CA SER A 61 4.35 8.96 18.61
C SER A 61 4.05 9.64 19.93
N ASN A 62 3.74 8.89 20.99
CA ASN A 62 3.40 9.45 22.30
C ASN A 62 4.63 9.76 23.17
N THR A 63 5.73 9.04 22.99
CA THR A 63 6.95 9.31 23.77
C THR A 63 7.64 10.60 23.32
N ASP A 64 7.73 10.82 22.00
CA ASP A 64 8.45 11.97 21.45
C ASP A 64 7.51 13.17 21.20
N GLY A 65 6.23 12.93 20.94
CA GLY A 65 5.26 13.96 20.59
C GLY A 65 4.78 14.83 21.77
N VAL A 66 4.94 14.35 23.00
CA VAL A 66 4.52 15.08 24.22
C VAL A 66 5.35 16.35 24.46
N THR A 67 6.57 16.41 23.96
CA THR A 67 7.50 17.53 24.16
C THR A 67 7.47 18.56 23.02
N VAL A 68 6.89 18.22 21.86
CA VAL A 68 6.83 19.08 20.68
C VAL A 68 5.45 18.92 20.06
N ASN A 69 4.75 20.01 19.84
CA ASN A 69 3.42 20.02 19.19
C ASN A 69 3.55 19.65 17.68
N THR A 70 4.14 18.49 17.39
CA THR A 70 4.46 17.99 16.07
C THR A 70 3.71 16.68 15.86
N ASP A 71 3.03 16.55 14.71
CA ASP A 71 2.39 15.31 14.33
C ASP A 71 3.48 14.26 13.96
N LEU A 72 3.68 13.31 14.83
CA LEU A 72 4.58 12.16 14.63
C LEU A 72 3.84 10.92 14.12
N GLY A 73 2.58 11.07 13.72
CA GLY A 73 1.74 9.97 13.26
C GLY A 73 2.27 9.32 11.98
N SER A 74 2.21 8.00 11.94
CA SER A 74 2.42 7.19 10.73
C SER A 74 1.29 6.21 10.56
N ASN A 75 0.90 6.01 9.32
CA ASN A 75 -0.03 4.95 8.91
C ASN A 75 0.76 3.81 8.30
N PHE A 76 0.28 2.61 8.50
CA PHE A 76 0.88 1.41 7.91
C PHE A 76 -0.17 0.59 7.17
N ILE A 77 0.24 -0.10 6.11
CA ILE A 77 -0.50 -1.23 5.55
C ILE A 77 0.36 -2.46 5.78
N VAL A 78 -0.21 -3.46 6.45
CA VAL A 78 0.37 -4.79 6.57
C VAL A 78 -0.48 -5.77 5.78
N GLY A 79 0.17 -6.58 4.94
CA GLY A 79 -0.51 -7.61 4.15
C GLY A 79 0.34 -8.86 4.01
N GLY A 80 -0.29 -9.95 3.68
CA GLY A 80 0.39 -11.23 3.47
C GLY A 80 -0.40 -12.43 3.98
N GLN A 81 0.30 -13.45 4.47
CA GLN A 81 -0.32 -14.70 4.90
C GLN A 81 0.51 -15.43 5.95
N ILE A 82 -0.17 -16.10 6.87
CA ILE A 82 0.39 -17.12 7.75
C ILE A 82 -0.20 -18.48 7.31
N LYS A 83 0.62 -19.52 7.29
CA LYS A 83 0.22 -20.87 6.84
C LYS A 83 -0.99 -21.37 7.58
N GLY A 84 -1.98 -21.89 6.81
CA GLY A 84 -3.24 -22.36 7.35
C GLY A 84 -4.28 -21.25 7.59
N GLN A 85 -3.97 -20.00 7.27
CA GLN A 85 -4.89 -18.87 7.34
C GLN A 85 -5.10 -18.26 5.95
N ALA A 86 -6.18 -17.47 5.80
CA ALA A 86 -6.39 -16.68 4.58
C ALA A 86 -5.36 -15.58 4.44
N THR A 87 -5.18 -15.09 3.20
CA THR A 87 -4.45 -13.83 2.96
C THR A 87 -5.20 -12.66 3.60
N GLU A 88 -4.45 -11.77 4.24
CA GLU A 88 -5.01 -10.62 4.95
C GLU A 88 -4.34 -9.32 4.48
N MET A 89 -5.07 -8.22 4.58
CA MET A 89 -4.52 -6.88 4.43
C MET A 89 -5.21 -5.93 5.39
N MET A 90 -4.44 -5.20 6.17
CA MET A 90 -4.94 -4.28 7.20
C MET A 90 -4.25 -2.94 7.12
N MET A 91 -5.01 -1.86 7.38
CA MET A 91 -4.47 -0.53 7.59
C MET A 91 -4.43 -0.22 9.08
N ILE A 92 -3.28 0.21 9.56
CA ILE A 92 -3.02 0.56 10.95
C ILE A 92 -2.87 2.08 11.03
N TYR A 93 -3.63 2.70 11.90
CA TYR A 93 -3.64 4.15 12.12
C TYR A 93 -2.62 4.58 13.19
N PRO A 94 -2.25 5.88 13.25
CA PRO A 94 -1.25 6.38 14.19
C PRO A 94 -1.57 6.11 15.67
N VAL A 95 -2.87 6.01 16.00
CA VAL A 95 -3.32 5.71 17.37
C VAL A 95 -3.32 4.21 17.71
N GLY A 96 -2.85 3.37 16.77
CA GLY A 96 -2.65 1.93 16.98
C GLY A 96 -3.83 1.04 16.62
N ASN A 97 -5.02 1.61 16.35
CA ASN A 97 -6.16 0.85 15.85
C ASN A 97 -5.98 0.49 14.36
N TYR A 98 -6.73 -0.48 13.88
CA TYR A 98 -6.63 -0.93 12.49
C TYR A 98 -7.99 -1.32 11.91
N ILE A 99 -8.03 -1.35 10.57
CA ILE A 99 -9.17 -1.85 9.77
C ILE A 99 -8.68 -2.89 8.76
N ARG A 100 -9.58 -3.77 8.34
CA ARG A 100 -9.35 -4.74 7.25
C ARG A 100 -9.90 -4.24 5.92
N ILE A 101 -9.37 -4.79 4.83
CA ILE A 101 -10.07 -4.77 3.55
C ILE A 101 -11.42 -5.49 3.67
N SER A 102 -12.32 -5.18 2.76
CA SER A 102 -13.62 -5.87 2.65
C SER A 102 -13.86 -6.28 1.20
N GLU A 103 -14.84 -7.15 0.99
CA GLU A 103 -15.25 -7.54 -0.37
C GLU A 103 -15.69 -6.35 -1.22
N ILE A 104 -16.34 -5.36 -0.60
CA ILE A 104 -16.79 -4.13 -1.27
C ILE A 104 -15.61 -3.20 -1.57
N LYS A 105 -14.54 -3.26 -0.75
CA LYS A 105 -13.38 -2.38 -0.85
C LYS A 105 -12.09 -3.21 -0.72
N PRO A 106 -11.71 -3.93 -1.80
CA PRO A 106 -10.61 -4.89 -1.76
C PRO A 106 -9.23 -4.25 -1.96
N PHE A 107 -9.04 -3.01 -1.54
CA PHE A 107 -7.75 -2.31 -1.57
C PHE A 107 -7.61 -1.33 -0.41
N LEU A 108 -6.37 -1.02 -0.09
CA LEU A 108 -5.99 0.05 0.84
C LEU A 108 -5.01 0.99 0.15
N GLN A 109 -4.96 2.23 0.62
CA GLN A 109 -4.09 3.27 0.08
C GLN A 109 -3.57 4.15 1.20
N LEU A 110 -2.30 4.50 1.15
CA LEU A 110 -1.63 5.43 2.07
C LEU A 110 -1.04 6.62 1.29
N GLY A 111 -0.69 7.67 2.01
CA GLY A 111 -0.09 8.87 1.46
C GLY A 111 -1.10 9.76 0.74
N GLU A 112 -0.71 10.31 -0.42
CA GLU A 112 -1.63 11.12 -1.23
C GLU A 112 -2.63 10.22 -1.95
N THR A 113 -3.88 10.32 -1.56
CA THR A 113 -4.94 9.43 -2.07
C THR A 113 -5.90 10.09 -3.06
N LYS A 114 -5.95 11.42 -3.11
CA LYS A 114 -6.97 12.17 -3.84
C LYS A 114 -6.99 11.87 -5.33
N TYR A 115 -5.80 11.76 -5.94
CA TYR A 115 -5.68 11.66 -7.39
C TYR A 115 -5.72 10.23 -7.92
N GLY A 116 -5.24 9.26 -7.13
CA GLY A 116 -5.21 7.86 -7.52
C GLY A 116 -6.45 7.07 -7.13
N LYS A 117 -7.07 7.42 -6.00
CA LYS A 117 -8.24 6.70 -5.46
C LYS A 117 -9.42 6.60 -6.43
N PRO A 118 -9.81 7.63 -7.20
CA PRO A 118 -10.90 7.53 -8.15
C PRO A 118 -10.72 6.45 -9.22
N ILE A 119 -9.48 6.09 -9.54
CA ILE A 119 -9.14 5.02 -10.48
C ILE A 119 -9.35 3.67 -9.80
N LEU A 120 -8.80 3.50 -8.60
CA LEU A 120 -8.93 2.27 -7.83
C LEU A 120 -10.39 1.96 -7.53
N ASP A 121 -11.19 2.94 -7.11
CA ASP A 121 -12.62 2.78 -6.81
C ASP A 121 -13.43 2.32 -8.04
N ARG A 122 -13.00 2.68 -9.26
CA ARG A 122 -13.67 2.28 -10.50
C ARG A 122 -13.24 0.92 -11.03
N LEU A 123 -11.97 0.56 -10.86
CA LEU A 123 -11.38 -0.57 -11.55
C LEU A 123 -11.11 -1.77 -10.65
N ILE A 124 -10.72 -1.57 -9.38
CA ILE A 124 -10.39 -2.69 -8.50
C ILE A 124 -11.63 -3.48 -8.12
N ARG A 125 -11.57 -4.79 -8.37
CA ARG A 125 -12.58 -5.80 -7.99
C ARG A 125 -11.84 -7.04 -7.49
N GLN A 126 -12.50 -7.86 -6.68
CA GLN A 126 -11.90 -9.09 -6.13
C GLN A 126 -11.48 -10.10 -7.20
N GLU A 127 -12.21 -10.12 -8.30
CA GLU A 127 -11.99 -11.07 -9.40
C GLU A 127 -10.82 -10.70 -10.30
N LEU A 128 -10.20 -9.53 -10.10
CA LEU A 128 -9.06 -9.11 -10.91
C LEU A 128 -7.86 -10.06 -10.70
N SER A 129 -7.18 -10.35 -11.81
CA SER A 129 -5.88 -11.00 -11.72
C SER A 129 -4.88 -10.11 -10.98
N LEU A 130 -3.85 -10.71 -10.36
CA LEU A 130 -2.77 -9.95 -9.71
C LEU A 130 -2.09 -8.97 -10.69
N GLY A 131 -1.95 -9.36 -11.96
CA GLY A 131 -1.38 -8.49 -13.00
C GLY A 131 -2.29 -7.29 -13.31
N ASP A 132 -3.61 -7.50 -13.37
CA ASP A 132 -4.56 -6.39 -13.58
C ASP A 132 -4.60 -5.45 -12.37
N ALA A 133 -4.60 -6.00 -11.17
CA ALA A 133 -4.53 -5.21 -9.94
C ALA A 133 -3.24 -4.37 -9.87
N ALA A 134 -2.09 -4.97 -10.23
CA ALA A 134 -0.82 -4.25 -10.32
C ALA A 134 -0.86 -3.12 -11.35
N ARG A 135 -1.38 -3.36 -12.57
CA ARG A 135 -1.55 -2.32 -13.58
C ARG A 135 -2.47 -1.19 -13.10
N CYS A 136 -3.58 -1.52 -12.44
CA CYS A 136 -4.48 -0.54 -11.87
C CYS A 136 -3.79 0.31 -10.79
N ALA A 137 -3.01 -0.30 -9.91
CA ALA A 137 -2.22 0.42 -8.90
C ALA A 137 -1.21 1.36 -9.57
N LEU A 138 -0.49 0.91 -10.61
CA LEU A 138 0.48 1.73 -11.33
C LEU A 138 -0.17 2.91 -12.07
N VAL A 139 -1.36 2.73 -12.64
CA VAL A 139 -2.14 3.84 -13.23
C VAL A 139 -2.57 4.85 -12.16
N SER A 140 -2.94 4.38 -10.97
CA SER A 140 -3.23 5.22 -9.81
C SER A 140 -2.01 6.06 -9.40
N PHE A 141 -0.81 5.45 -9.38
CA PHE A 141 0.45 6.18 -9.15
C PHE A 141 0.74 7.20 -10.25
N ASP A 142 0.62 6.83 -11.54
CA ASP A 142 0.82 7.74 -12.67
C ASP A 142 -0.06 8.99 -12.57
N SER A 143 -1.34 8.80 -12.24
CA SER A 143 -2.28 9.91 -12.09
C SER A 143 -1.96 10.79 -10.89
N THR A 144 -1.47 10.20 -9.78
CA THR A 144 -1.04 10.94 -8.60
C THR A 144 0.20 11.77 -8.92
N MET A 145 1.22 11.18 -9.54
CA MET A 145 2.48 11.86 -9.91
C MET A 145 2.30 12.99 -10.91
N LYS A 146 1.26 12.96 -11.74
CA LYS A 146 0.90 14.07 -12.63
C LYS A 146 0.30 15.27 -11.90
N SER A 147 -0.25 15.05 -10.72
CA SER A 147 -0.97 16.07 -9.95
C SER A 147 -0.24 16.50 -8.68
N ASP A 148 0.69 15.68 -8.18
CA ASP A 148 1.45 15.92 -6.96
C ASP A 148 2.94 15.60 -7.17
N LEU A 149 3.77 16.65 -7.13
CA LEU A 149 5.21 16.54 -7.32
C LEU A 149 5.96 15.89 -6.14
N THR A 150 5.30 15.69 -5.01
CA THR A 150 5.88 14.99 -3.85
C THR A 150 5.84 13.48 -3.99
N VAL A 151 5.07 12.97 -4.94
CA VAL A 151 4.97 11.54 -5.28
C VAL A 151 5.75 11.26 -6.56
N GLY A 152 6.67 10.32 -6.50
CA GLY A 152 7.51 9.99 -7.66
C GLY A 152 8.27 8.67 -7.49
N PRO A 153 8.95 8.23 -8.56
CA PRO A 153 9.77 7.03 -8.52
C PRO A 153 11.00 7.20 -7.59
N PRO A 154 11.61 6.07 -7.16
CA PRO A 154 11.30 4.72 -7.60
C PRO A 154 9.97 4.22 -7.06
N ILE A 155 9.24 3.41 -7.87
CA ILE A 155 8.04 2.70 -7.45
C ILE A 155 8.45 1.25 -7.22
N ASP A 156 8.38 0.80 -5.97
CA ASP A 156 8.60 -0.60 -5.64
C ASP A 156 7.27 -1.37 -5.79
N LEU A 157 7.27 -2.39 -6.62
CA LEU A 157 6.15 -3.28 -6.87
C LEU A 157 6.45 -4.66 -6.28
N VAL A 158 5.57 -5.14 -5.42
CA VAL A 158 5.66 -6.47 -4.82
C VAL A 158 4.37 -7.23 -5.11
N ILE A 159 4.49 -8.45 -5.61
CA ILE A 159 3.36 -9.36 -5.83
C ILE A 159 3.53 -10.60 -4.95
N TYR A 160 2.53 -10.85 -4.12
CA TYR A 160 2.40 -12.05 -3.33
C TYR A 160 1.25 -12.91 -3.84
N LYS A 161 1.51 -14.17 -4.11
CA LYS A 161 0.49 -15.15 -4.49
C LYS A 161 0.10 -15.98 -3.26
N ALA A 162 -1.18 -16.13 -3.02
CA ALA A 162 -1.69 -16.94 -1.91
C ALA A 162 -1.04 -18.33 -1.89
N ASP A 163 -0.71 -18.80 -0.69
CA ASP A 163 -0.10 -20.10 -0.39
C ASP A 163 1.31 -20.33 -0.95
N SER A 164 1.95 -19.30 -1.53
CA SER A 164 3.35 -19.41 -1.97
C SER A 164 4.36 -19.25 -0.82
N PHE A 165 4.02 -18.46 0.21
CA PHE A 165 4.89 -18.06 1.33
C PHE A 165 6.22 -17.42 0.92
N GLU A 166 6.27 -16.94 -0.32
CA GLU A 166 7.39 -16.20 -0.90
C GLU A 166 6.88 -15.06 -1.79
N ILE A 167 7.70 -14.06 -1.99
CA ILE A 167 7.39 -12.98 -2.91
C ILE A 167 7.49 -13.52 -4.35
N SER A 168 6.39 -13.48 -5.08
CA SER A 168 6.30 -14.02 -6.43
C SER A 168 6.98 -13.11 -7.46
N GLN A 169 6.95 -11.81 -7.24
CA GLN A 169 7.55 -10.79 -8.10
C GLN A 169 7.94 -9.58 -7.25
N GLU A 170 9.12 -9.04 -7.53
CA GLU A 170 9.60 -7.78 -6.95
C GLU A 170 10.28 -6.97 -8.05
N ASP A 171 9.75 -5.78 -8.34
CA ASP A 171 10.26 -4.88 -9.35
C ASP A 171 10.42 -3.47 -8.79
N GLN A 172 11.39 -2.73 -9.31
CA GLN A 172 11.53 -1.30 -9.07
C GLN A 172 11.39 -0.53 -10.38
N LEU A 173 10.40 0.33 -10.46
CA LEU A 173 10.05 1.06 -11.67
C LEU A 173 10.48 2.53 -11.58
N GLN A 174 10.99 3.04 -12.69
CA GLN A 174 11.34 4.45 -12.90
C GLN A 174 10.47 5.03 -14.01
N PHE A 175 10.39 6.36 -14.16
CA PHE A 175 9.69 7.00 -15.29
C PHE A 175 10.10 6.45 -16.66
N LYS A 176 11.39 6.10 -16.81
CA LYS A 176 11.95 5.59 -18.08
C LYS A 176 11.92 4.07 -18.19
N THR A 177 11.41 3.34 -17.19
CA THR A 177 11.22 1.90 -17.32
C THR A 177 10.25 1.64 -18.46
N PRO A 178 10.62 0.86 -19.50
CA PRO A 178 9.84 0.75 -20.73
C PRO A 178 8.38 0.40 -20.50
N PHE A 179 8.12 -0.56 -19.61
CA PHE A 179 6.76 -0.97 -19.26
C PHE A 179 5.96 0.18 -18.66
N PHE A 180 6.52 0.91 -17.68
CA PHE A 180 5.81 2.00 -17.00
C PHE A 180 5.57 3.19 -17.93
N ALA A 181 6.54 3.53 -18.77
CA ALA A 181 6.42 4.60 -19.77
C ALA A 181 5.32 4.27 -20.80
N ASP A 182 5.25 3.03 -21.29
CA ASP A 182 4.20 2.58 -22.22
C ASP A 182 2.81 2.56 -21.55
N LEU A 183 2.73 2.09 -20.30
CA LEU A 183 1.50 2.11 -19.50
C LEU A 183 0.97 3.54 -19.32
N SER A 184 1.81 4.47 -18.89
CA SER A 184 1.46 5.89 -18.69
C SER A 184 0.98 6.54 -19.99
N LYS A 185 1.70 6.29 -21.10
CA LYS A 185 1.31 6.79 -22.43
C LYS A 185 -0.04 6.24 -22.86
N LYS A 186 -0.22 4.92 -22.83
CA LYS A 186 -1.47 4.26 -23.26
C LYS A 186 -2.66 4.68 -22.41
N TRP A 187 -2.46 4.88 -21.11
CA TRP A 187 -3.50 5.38 -20.23
C TRP A 187 -3.92 6.81 -20.64
N SER A 188 -2.97 7.69 -20.88
CA SER A 188 -3.23 9.07 -21.30
C SER A 188 -3.95 9.14 -22.66
N ASP A 189 -3.44 8.40 -23.65
CA ASP A 189 -4.05 8.33 -24.99
C ASP A 189 -5.46 7.72 -24.93
N GLY A 190 -5.65 6.71 -24.09
CA GLY A 190 -6.96 6.07 -23.87
C GLY A 190 -7.99 7.01 -23.26
N LEU A 191 -7.61 7.83 -22.30
CA LEU A 191 -8.48 8.85 -21.71
C LEU A 191 -8.91 9.91 -22.73
N LEU A 192 -7.99 10.40 -23.57
CA LEU A 192 -8.29 11.36 -24.62
C LEU A 192 -9.27 10.75 -25.64
N ASN A 193 -9.04 9.52 -26.06
CA ASN A 193 -9.92 8.82 -26.99
C ASN A 193 -11.31 8.62 -26.38
N LEU A 194 -11.38 8.16 -25.13
CA LEU A 194 -12.64 7.97 -24.42
C LEU A 194 -13.41 9.30 -24.30
N PHE A 195 -12.71 10.38 -23.93
CA PHE A 195 -13.32 11.71 -23.81
C PHE A 195 -14.02 12.13 -25.12
N GLY A 196 -13.39 11.88 -26.27
CA GLY A 196 -13.97 12.18 -27.58
C GLY A 196 -15.25 11.39 -27.92
N THR A 197 -15.55 10.31 -27.18
CA THR A 197 -16.77 9.50 -27.37
C THR A 197 -17.90 9.84 -26.40
N LEU A 198 -17.66 10.78 -25.46
CA LEU A 198 -18.70 11.17 -24.51
C LEU A 198 -19.85 11.88 -25.20
N PRO A 199 -21.08 11.79 -24.67
CA PRO A 199 -22.22 12.51 -25.18
C PRO A 199 -21.94 14.00 -25.25
N LYS A 200 -22.32 14.61 -26.36
CA LYS A 200 -22.27 16.07 -26.56
C LYS A 200 -23.50 16.71 -25.98
N PHE A 201 -23.39 17.99 -25.64
CA PHE A 201 -24.57 18.80 -25.32
C PHE A 201 -25.34 19.16 -26.57
N ASP A 202 -26.67 19.31 -26.46
CA ASP A 202 -27.53 19.65 -27.58
C ASP A 202 -27.15 20.97 -28.30
N TRP A 203 -26.51 21.90 -27.56
CA TRP A 203 -26.05 23.17 -28.12
C TRP A 203 -24.73 23.06 -28.91
N GLU A 204 -23.94 21.97 -28.75
CA GLU A 204 -22.70 21.76 -29.51
C GLU A 204 -22.96 21.40 -30.98
N GLU A 205 -24.18 21.04 -31.35
CA GLU A 205 -24.57 20.77 -32.74
C GLU A 205 -24.94 22.02 -33.49
N LEU A 206 -24.94 23.20 -32.84
CA LEU A 206 -25.35 24.49 -33.42
C LEU A 206 -24.16 25.36 -33.85
N ASP A 207 -22.91 24.91 -33.60
CA ASP A 207 -21.67 25.52 -34.05
C ASP A 207 -21.11 24.78 -35.28
#